data_66bcbd088789686e3d991da97cebf29f
#
_entry.id   66bcbd088789686e3d991da97cebf29f
#
_cell.length_a   1.000
_cell.length_b   1.000
_cell.length_c   1.000
_cell.angle_alpha   90.00
_cell.angle_beta   90.00
_cell.angle_gamma   90.00
#
_symmetry.space_group_name_H-M   'P 1'
#
loop_
_entity.id
_entity.type
_entity.pdbx_description
1 polymer ?
#
loop_
_entity_poly.entity_id
_entity_poly.type
_entity_poly.pdbx_seq_one_letter_code
_entity_poly.pdbx_strand_id
1 'polypeptide(L)'
;VEISASDRELIAVMRHYFAAKAELESLKEQLEAARQAAGEAIDVFYNPRQNAEHAADLERSHRLRGEMASLMQRAEAWGRAALTADRHERSEAEAEPEEWQSFERRADSLFGA
;
A
#
# COMPACT_ATOMS: atom_id res chain seq x y z
N VAL A 1 -16.82 -12.49 -17.17
CA VAL A 1 -16.11 -13.05 -16.02
C VAL A 1 -16.51 -12.26 -14.77
N GLU A 2 -17.10 -12.96 -13.83
CA GLU A 2 -17.47 -12.34 -12.57
C GLU A 2 -16.23 -12.14 -11.69
N ILE A 3 -16.10 -10.93 -11.17
CA ILE A 3 -15.08 -10.60 -10.20
C ILE A 3 -15.55 -11.10 -8.82
N SER A 4 -14.72 -11.86 -8.12
CA SER A 4 -15.04 -12.35 -6.78
C SER A 4 -15.23 -11.19 -5.79
N ALA A 5 -15.95 -11.44 -4.70
CA ALA A 5 -16.13 -10.46 -3.63
C ALA A 5 -14.77 -10.04 -3.03
N SER A 6 -13.86 -11.00 -2.92
CA SER A 6 -12.49 -10.77 -2.45
C SER A 6 -11.70 -9.83 -3.37
N ASP A 7 -11.81 -10.03 -4.68
CA ASP A 7 -11.14 -9.18 -5.67
C ASP A 7 -11.75 -7.78 -5.70
N ARG A 8 -13.07 -7.67 -5.52
CA ARG A 8 -13.74 -6.36 -5.40
C ARG A 8 -13.24 -5.58 -4.20
N GLU A 9 -13.01 -6.26 -3.09
CA GLU A 9 -12.45 -5.65 -1.89
C GLU A 9 -11.05 -5.10 -2.17
N LEU A 10 -10.20 -5.88 -2.84
CA LEU A 10 -8.87 -5.42 -3.23
C LEU A 10 -8.94 -4.20 -4.13
N ILE A 11 -9.82 -4.22 -5.13
CA ILE A 11 -10.00 -3.08 -6.04
C ILE A 11 -10.40 -1.83 -5.26
N ALA A 12 -11.34 -1.95 -4.30
CA ALA A 12 -11.76 -0.84 -3.47
C ALA A 12 -10.62 -0.29 -2.61
N VAL A 13 -9.83 -1.18 -2.02
CA VAL A 13 -8.65 -0.81 -1.22
C VAL A 13 -7.63 -0.06 -2.07
N MET A 14 -7.35 -0.55 -3.28
CA MET A 14 -6.36 0.09 -4.17
C MET A 14 -6.85 1.43 -4.71
N ARG A 15 -8.13 1.56 -5.00
CA ARG A 15 -8.71 2.85 -5.39
C ARG A 15 -8.57 3.88 -4.27
N HIS A 16 -8.86 3.46 -3.05
CA HIS A 16 -8.73 4.31 -1.88
C HIS A 16 -7.27 4.72 -1.65
N TYR A 17 -6.34 3.77 -1.79
CA TYR A 17 -4.90 4.02 -1.70
C TYR A 17 -4.44 5.08 -2.71
N PHE A 18 -4.80 4.93 -3.97
CA PHE A 18 -4.40 5.88 -5.01
C PHE A 18 -5.05 7.24 -4.86
N ALA A 19 -6.29 7.30 -4.36
CA ALA A 19 -6.93 8.58 -4.05
C ALA A 19 -6.20 9.31 -2.90
N ALA A 20 -5.86 8.58 -1.84
CA ALA A 20 -5.09 9.13 -0.73
C ALA A 20 -3.69 9.58 -1.17
N LYS A 21 -3.04 8.81 -2.01
CA LYS A 21 -1.73 9.15 -2.57
C LYS A 21 -1.77 10.44 -3.39
N ALA A 22 -2.77 10.58 -4.26
CA ALA A 22 -2.95 11.79 -5.08
C ALA A 22 -3.18 13.02 -4.20
N GLU A 23 -4.02 12.88 -3.19
CA GLU A 23 -4.30 13.97 -2.23
C GLU A 23 -3.04 14.35 -1.47
N LEU A 24 -2.26 13.37 -1.01
CA LEU A 24 -1.00 13.63 -0.30
C LEU A 24 0.01 14.34 -1.19
N GLU A 25 0.17 13.92 -2.45
CA GLU A 25 1.09 14.55 -3.39
C GLU A 25 0.71 16.01 -3.64
N SER A 26 -0.57 16.30 -3.85
CA SER A 26 -1.08 17.65 -4.01
C SER A 26 -0.82 18.51 -2.77
N LEU A 27 -1.09 17.95 -1.60
CA LEU A 27 -0.88 18.65 -0.32
C LEU A 27 0.60 18.94 -0.08
N LYS A 28 1.49 17.99 -0.40
CA LYS A 28 2.94 18.17 -0.28
C LYS A 28 3.44 19.30 -1.20
N GLU A 29 2.94 19.37 -2.42
CA GLU A 29 3.29 20.46 -3.35
C GLU A 29 2.84 21.81 -2.81
N GLN A 30 1.63 21.89 -2.29
CA GLN A 30 1.09 23.12 -1.71
C GLN A 30 1.89 23.56 -0.48
N LEU A 31 2.21 22.63 0.41
CA LEU A 31 2.99 22.92 1.61
C LEU A 31 4.40 23.37 1.28
N GLU A 32 5.05 22.71 0.33
CA GLU A 32 6.41 23.06 -0.06
C GLU A 32 6.46 24.44 -0.74
N ALA A 33 5.47 24.76 -1.58
CA ALA A 33 5.34 26.08 -2.17
C ALA A 33 5.14 27.16 -1.10
N ALA A 34 4.32 26.88 -0.10
CA ALA A 34 4.09 27.79 1.02
C ALA A 34 5.37 28.00 1.86
N ARG A 35 6.12 26.92 2.11
CA ARG A 35 7.38 26.98 2.83
C ARG A 35 8.39 27.89 2.12
N GLN A 36 8.55 27.67 0.80
CA GLN A 36 9.48 28.47 0.00
C GLN A 36 9.06 29.95 -0.05
N ALA A 37 7.76 30.21 -0.21
CA ALA A 37 7.25 31.58 -0.21
C ALA A 37 7.47 32.27 1.12
N ALA A 38 7.38 31.56 2.23
CA ALA A 38 7.62 32.11 3.58
C ALA A 38 9.11 32.21 3.95
N GLY A 39 9.99 31.52 3.20
CA GLY A 39 11.41 31.45 3.50
C GLY A 39 11.73 30.71 4.81
N GLU A 40 10.86 29.79 5.21
CA GLU A 40 11.00 29.04 6.46
C GLU A 40 11.91 27.83 6.32
N ALA A 41 12.60 27.48 7.40
CA ALA A 41 13.37 26.25 7.47
C ALA A 41 12.44 25.03 7.50
N ILE A 42 12.89 23.90 6.93
CA ILE A 42 12.09 22.66 6.81
C ILE A 42 11.63 22.18 8.20
N ASP A 43 12.53 22.12 9.16
CA ASP A 43 12.24 21.63 10.51
C ASP A 43 11.24 22.51 11.28
N VAL A 44 11.22 23.81 11.00
CA VAL A 44 10.28 24.76 11.59
C VAL A 44 8.93 24.68 10.90
N PHE A 45 8.91 24.75 9.57
CA PHE A 45 7.66 24.77 8.78
C PHE A 45 6.85 23.49 8.96
N TYR A 46 7.51 22.33 8.95
CA TYR A 46 6.83 21.02 9.04
C TYR A 46 6.56 20.57 10.47
N ASN A 47 6.79 21.42 11.45
CA ASN A 47 6.42 21.16 12.83
C ASN A 47 5.10 21.86 13.16
N PRO A 48 3.99 21.12 13.38
CA PRO A 48 2.68 21.71 13.67
C PRO A 48 2.68 22.60 14.90
N ARG A 49 3.57 22.36 15.85
CA ARG A 49 3.69 23.17 17.07
C ARG A 49 4.29 24.53 16.79
N GLN A 50 5.12 24.65 15.75
CA GLN A 50 5.80 25.89 15.38
C GLN A 50 5.12 26.61 14.22
N ASN A 51 4.21 25.92 13.52
CA ASN A 51 3.50 26.44 12.36
C ASN A 51 1.99 26.26 12.55
N ALA A 52 1.39 27.15 13.31
CA ALA A 52 -0.04 27.10 13.60
C ALA A 52 -0.90 27.34 12.34
N GLU A 53 -0.41 28.16 11.42
CA GLU A 53 -1.12 28.50 10.18
C GLU A 53 -1.39 27.27 9.30
N HIS A 54 -0.42 26.37 9.21
CA HIS A 54 -0.48 25.17 8.38
C HIS A 54 -0.65 23.88 9.18
N ALA A 55 -0.91 23.98 10.49
CA ALA A 55 -1.01 22.82 11.38
C ALA A 55 -2.04 21.79 10.92
N ALA A 56 -3.22 22.25 10.47
CA ALA A 56 -4.27 21.37 9.99
C ALA A 56 -3.84 20.57 8.74
N ASP A 57 -3.15 21.21 7.81
CA ASP A 57 -2.64 20.57 6.60
C ASP A 57 -1.50 19.59 6.91
N LEU A 58 -0.64 19.93 7.85
CA LEU A 58 0.43 19.05 8.32
C LEU A 58 -0.12 17.80 8.98
N GLU A 59 -1.13 17.95 9.82
CA GLU A 59 -1.82 16.82 10.45
C GLU A 59 -2.55 15.95 9.41
N ARG A 60 -3.16 16.58 8.40
CA ARG A 60 -3.81 15.87 7.31
C ARG A 60 -2.81 15.04 6.51
N SER A 61 -1.64 15.58 6.19
CA SER A 61 -0.58 14.85 5.50
C SER A 61 -0.14 13.63 6.29
N HIS A 62 -0.04 13.77 7.61
CA HIS A 62 0.31 12.67 8.49
C HIS A 62 -0.77 11.59 8.51
N ARG A 63 -2.04 11.98 8.60
CA ARG A 63 -3.16 11.04 8.54
C ARG A 63 -3.23 10.29 7.21
N LEU A 64 -3.00 10.98 6.09
CA LEU A 64 -2.98 10.36 4.76
C LEU A 64 -1.88 9.30 4.65
N ARG A 65 -0.70 9.56 5.20
CA ARG A 65 0.38 8.57 5.23
C ARG A 65 0.00 7.34 6.04
N GLY A 66 -0.61 7.54 7.20
CA GLY A 66 -1.09 6.44 8.04
C GLY A 66 -2.18 5.63 7.35
N GLU A 67 -3.10 6.30 6.68
CA GLU A 67 -4.17 5.68 5.90
C GLU A 67 -3.61 4.84 4.75
N MET A 68 -2.65 5.38 4.00
CA MET A 68 -1.98 4.64 2.93
C MET A 68 -1.26 3.40 3.45
N ALA A 69 -0.56 3.51 4.55
CA ALA A 69 0.12 2.37 5.18
C ALA A 69 -0.87 1.29 5.60
N SER A 70 -1.99 1.67 6.19
CA SER A 70 -3.06 0.75 6.60
C SER A 70 -3.70 0.04 5.41
N LEU A 71 -3.97 0.78 4.34
CA LEU A 71 -4.54 0.23 3.10
C LEU A 71 -3.57 -0.76 2.44
N MET A 72 -2.28 -0.45 2.43
CA MET A 72 -1.27 -1.35 1.87
C MET A 72 -1.14 -2.64 2.69
N GLN A 73 -1.23 -2.57 4.01
CA GLN A 73 -1.26 -3.76 4.86
C GLN A 73 -2.46 -4.65 4.55
N ARG A 74 -3.63 -4.06 4.29
CA ARG A 74 -4.83 -4.80 3.89
C ARG A 74 -4.63 -5.48 2.53
N ALA A 75 -4.03 -4.79 1.57
CA ALA A 75 -3.72 -5.36 0.26
C ALA A 75 -2.72 -6.52 0.37
N GLU A 76 -1.70 -6.39 1.20
CA GLU A 76 -0.74 -7.47 1.45
C GLU A 76 -1.39 -8.68 2.12
N ALA A 77 -2.25 -8.45 3.09
CA ALA A 77 -3.00 -9.52 3.76
C ALA A 77 -3.91 -10.26 2.78
N TRP A 78 -4.57 -9.51 1.89
CA TRP A 78 -5.35 -10.09 0.80
C TRP A 78 -4.47 -10.95 -0.10
N GLY A 79 -3.31 -10.46 -0.49
CA GLY A 79 -2.38 -11.19 -1.35
C GLY A 79 -1.91 -12.50 -0.74
N ARG A 80 -1.58 -12.49 0.55
CA ARG A 80 -1.19 -13.71 1.28
C ARG A 80 -2.34 -14.71 1.34
N ALA A 81 -3.55 -14.24 1.65
CA ALA A 81 -4.73 -15.09 1.72
C ALA A 81 -5.07 -15.71 0.35
N ALA A 82 -4.98 -14.93 -0.71
CA ALA A 82 -5.21 -15.40 -2.08
C ALA A 82 -4.20 -16.47 -2.49
N LEU A 83 -2.92 -16.27 -2.20
CA LEU A 83 -1.88 -17.27 -2.49
C LEU A 83 -2.09 -18.56 -1.71
N THR A 84 -2.49 -18.47 -0.47
CA THR A 84 -2.79 -19.64 0.36
C THR A 84 -3.99 -20.41 -0.18
N ALA A 85 -5.05 -19.70 -0.57
CA ALA A 85 -6.24 -20.31 -1.17
C ALA A 85 -5.90 -21.01 -2.49
N ASP A 86 -5.11 -20.38 -3.36
CA ASP A 86 -4.69 -20.97 -4.63
C ASP A 86 -3.87 -22.24 -4.42
N ARG A 87 -2.95 -22.24 -3.45
CA ARG A 87 -2.18 -23.44 -3.11
C ARG A 87 -3.06 -24.56 -2.61
N HIS A 88 -4.06 -24.25 -1.79
CA HIS A 88 -5.00 -25.21 -1.24
C HIS A 88 -5.86 -25.83 -2.33
N GLU A 89 -6.40 -25.02 -3.22
CA GLU A 89 -7.17 -25.48 -4.37
C GLU A 89 -6.36 -26.41 -5.27
N ARG A 90 -5.11 -26.09 -5.57
CA ARG A 90 -4.22 -26.94 -6.34
C ARG A 90 -3.98 -28.28 -5.65
N SER A 91 -3.79 -28.25 -4.36
CA SER A 91 -3.56 -29.47 -3.56
C SER A 91 -4.78 -30.40 -3.55
N GLU A 92 -5.99 -29.83 -3.51
CA GLU A 92 -7.24 -30.58 -3.52
C GLU A 92 -7.68 -31.06 -4.91
N ALA A 93 -7.43 -30.24 -5.93
CA ALA A 93 -7.95 -30.48 -7.27
C ALA A 93 -7.34 -31.73 -7.92
N GLU A 94 -6.04 -31.96 -7.81
CA GLU A 94 -5.36 -33.13 -8.39
C GLU A 94 -3.97 -33.28 -7.79
N ALA A 95 -3.47 -34.53 -7.79
CA ALA A 95 -2.06 -34.77 -7.55
C ALA A 95 -1.25 -34.07 -8.65
N GLU A 96 -0.46 -33.07 -8.30
CA GLU A 96 0.40 -32.38 -9.24
C GLU A 96 1.40 -33.37 -9.85
N PRO A 97 1.69 -33.26 -11.18
CA PRO A 97 2.74 -34.06 -11.79
C PRO A 97 4.08 -33.84 -11.07
N GLU A 98 4.85 -34.90 -10.94
CA GLU A 98 6.20 -34.82 -10.30
C GLU A 98 7.06 -33.72 -10.90
N GLU A 99 6.93 -33.46 -12.18
CA GLU A 99 7.66 -32.40 -12.89
C GLU A 99 7.41 -31.02 -12.29
N TRP A 100 6.17 -30.74 -11.93
CA TRP A 100 5.77 -29.50 -11.28
C TRP A 100 6.34 -29.38 -9.88
N GLN A 101 6.30 -30.47 -9.12
CA GLN A 101 6.87 -30.50 -7.78
C GLN A 101 8.40 -30.27 -7.82
N SER A 102 9.06 -30.88 -8.80
CA SER A 102 10.49 -30.67 -9.02
C SER A 102 10.82 -29.24 -9.42
N PHE A 103 9.97 -28.62 -10.24
CA PHE A 103 10.11 -27.24 -10.65
C PHE A 103 9.96 -26.29 -9.47
N GLU A 104 8.94 -26.47 -8.64
CA GLU A 104 8.68 -25.66 -7.45
C GLU A 104 9.84 -25.77 -6.46
N ARG A 105 10.37 -26.96 -6.21
CA ARG A 105 11.54 -27.16 -5.37
C ARG A 105 12.77 -26.44 -5.89
N ARG A 106 12.99 -26.48 -7.20
CA ARG A 106 14.10 -25.76 -7.82
C ARG A 106 13.93 -24.25 -7.73
N ALA A 107 12.72 -23.75 -7.93
CA ALA A 107 12.42 -22.35 -7.79
C ALA A 107 12.65 -21.87 -6.34
N ASP A 108 12.18 -22.64 -5.36
CA ASP A 108 12.41 -22.36 -3.94
C ASP A 108 13.91 -22.38 -3.59
N SER A 109 14.65 -23.30 -4.15
CA SER A 109 16.10 -23.39 -3.96
C SER A 109 16.84 -22.18 -4.57
N LEU A 110 16.34 -21.66 -5.70
CA LEU A 110 16.98 -20.52 -6.39
C LEU A 110 16.62 -19.18 -5.75
N PHE A 111 15.42 -19.03 -5.21
CA PHE A 111 14.89 -17.77 -4.71
C PHE A 111 14.66 -17.74 -3.19
N GLY A 112 14.65 -18.90 -2.55
CA GLY A 112 14.50 -19.00 -1.10
C GLY A 112 15.87 -19.06 -0.43
N ALA A 113 16.48 -17.96 -0.26
CA ALA A 113 17.75 -17.90 0.44
C ALA A 113 17.61 -18.23 1.92
#